data_13eaca6c785df9610d35f5c499422f77
#
_entry.id   13eaca6c785df9610d35f5c499422f77
#
_cell.length_a   1.000
_cell.length_b   1.000
_cell.length_c   1.000
_cell.angle_alpha   90.00
_cell.angle_beta   90.00
_cell.angle_gamma   90.00
#
_symmetry.space_group_name_H-M   'P 1'
#
loop_
_entity.id
_entity.type
_entity.pdbx_description
1 polymer ?
#
loop_
_entity_poly.entity_id
_entity_poly.type
_entity_poly.pdbx_seq_one_letter_code
_entity_poly.pdbx_strand_id
1 'polypeptide(L)'
;MARYRLTSDPLFVNCCHCLNCQRQTGSAFVINALIEVDRVEIVAGEPQLVDVPRDDGSAQEIFRCPRCQTALYSRYGHPVVAFVRAGTLDEPASVSPDAHIFTRSKLPWVALPESVPSFEIYYDTDALWPAESLERVRALRS
;
A
#
# COMPACT_ATOMS: atom_id res chain seq x y z
N MET A 1 13.14 7.31 -16.17
CA MET A 1 12.09 7.22 -15.12
C MET A 1 11.50 5.82 -15.09
N ALA A 2 11.32 5.28 -13.91
CA ALA A 2 10.61 4.01 -13.76
C ALA A 2 9.12 4.20 -14.05
N ARG A 3 8.55 3.25 -14.80
CA ARG A 3 7.13 3.23 -15.15
C ARG A 3 6.59 1.83 -14.87
N TYR A 4 5.40 1.75 -14.32
CA TYR A 4 4.73 0.48 -14.06
C TYR A 4 3.25 0.56 -14.41
N ARG A 5 2.63 -0.60 -14.54
CA ARG A 5 1.20 -0.72 -14.82
C ARG A 5 0.62 -1.80 -13.92
N LEU A 6 -0.59 -1.57 -13.40
CA LEU A 6 -1.36 -2.59 -12.71
C LEU A 6 -2.23 -3.30 -13.74
N THR A 7 -2.18 -4.63 -13.76
CA THR A 7 -2.91 -5.42 -14.77
C THR A 7 -4.34 -5.75 -14.36
N SER A 8 -4.74 -5.37 -13.16
CA SER A 8 -6.12 -5.51 -12.66
C SER A 8 -6.40 -4.44 -11.61
N ASP A 9 -7.64 -4.35 -11.15
CA ASP A 9 -7.99 -3.52 -10.00
C ASP A 9 -7.28 -4.04 -8.74
N PRO A 10 -6.95 -3.15 -7.78
CA PRO A 10 -6.39 -3.59 -6.51
C PRO A 10 -7.32 -4.52 -5.75
N LEU A 11 -6.71 -5.32 -4.86
CA LEU A 11 -7.47 -6.14 -3.92
C LEU A 11 -8.24 -5.29 -2.93
N PHE A 12 -7.57 -4.26 -2.40
CA PHE A 12 -8.11 -3.39 -1.37
C PHE A 12 -7.19 -2.19 -1.23
N VAL A 13 -7.72 -1.05 -0.78
CA VAL A 13 -6.94 0.19 -0.63
C VAL A 13 -6.98 0.64 0.82
N ASN A 14 -5.82 0.68 1.47
CA ASN A 14 -5.67 1.15 2.84
C ASN A 14 -5.06 2.54 2.88
N CYS A 15 -5.58 3.39 3.78
CA CYS A 15 -4.90 4.62 4.17
C CYS A 15 -4.27 4.38 5.54
N CYS A 16 -2.95 4.33 5.62
CA CYS A 16 -2.22 3.97 6.82
C CYS A 16 -1.68 5.20 7.53
N HIS A 17 -2.08 5.38 8.79
CA HIS A 17 -1.70 6.52 9.62
C HIS A 17 -0.59 6.20 10.63
N CYS A 18 0.07 5.04 10.53
CA CYS A 18 1.09 4.66 11.49
C CYS A 18 2.31 5.58 11.42
N LEU A 19 3.04 5.69 12.54
CA LEU A 19 4.22 6.55 12.62
C LEU A 19 5.30 6.16 11.62
N ASN A 20 5.44 4.85 11.34
CA ASN A 20 6.39 4.38 10.36
C ASN A 20 6.07 4.91 8.95
N CYS A 21 4.79 4.88 8.55
CA CYS A 21 4.35 5.43 7.26
C CYS A 21 4.50 6.95 7.20
N GLN A 22 4.19 7.64 8.30
CA GLN A 22 4.41 9.09 8.38
C GLN A 22 5.88 9.43 8.19
N ARG A 23 6.76 8.70 8.86
CA ARG A 23 8.21 8.92 8.80
C ARG A 23 8.77 8.63 7.41
N GLN A 24 8.35 7.53 6.79
CA GLN A 24 8.84 7.16 5.46
C GLN A 24 8.42 8.15 4.37
N THR A 25 7.23 8.71 4.47
CA THR A 25 6.69 9.61 3.44
C THR A 25 6.90 11.07 3.75
N GLY A 26 7.20 11.41 5.00
CA GLY A 26 7.23 12.81 5.44
C GLY A 26 5.85 13.46 5.36
N SER A 27 4.79 12.67 5.51
CA SER A 27 3.40 13.11 5.36
C SER A 27 2.54 12.54 6.49
N ALA A 28 1.25 12.86 6.46
CA ALA A 28 0.29 12.45 7.48
C ALA A 28 -0.08 10.97 7.40
N PHE A 29 0.00 10.38 6.21
CA PHE A 29 -0.39 8.99 5.98
C PHE A 29 0.16 8.52 4.63
N VAL A 30 0.02 7.23 4.36
CA VAL A 30 0.30 6.66 3.04
C VAL A 30 -0.94 5.92 2.53
N ILE A 31 -1.25 6.05 1.25
CA ILE A 31 -2.33 5.31 0.62
C ILE A 31 -1.72 4.14 -0.14
N ASN A 32 -2.01 2.93 0.31
CA ASN A 32 -1.51 1.70 -0.27
C ASN A 32 -2.62 0.96 -1.01
N ALA A 33 -2.46 0.80 -2.31
CA ALA A 33 -3.30 -0.08 -3.10
C ALA A 33 -2.66 -1.47 -3.09
N LEU A 34 -3.31 -2.44 -2.45
CA LEU A 34 -2.79 -3.79 -2.31
C LEU A 34 -3.13 -4.59 -3.57
N ILE A 35 -2.14 -5.24 -4.15
CA ILE A 35 -2.32 -6.04 -5.36
C ILE A 35 -1.28 -7.16 -5.40
N GLU A 36 -1.59 -8.24 -6.08
CA GLU A 36 -0.63 -9.32 -6.27
C GLU A 36 0.63 -8.80 -6.98
N VAL A 37 1.80 -9.21 -6.51
CA VAL A 37 3.09 -8.77 -7.06
C VAL A 37 3.17 -9.01 -8.57
N ASP A 38 2.66 -10.14 -9.06
CA ASP A 38 2.70 -10.51 -10.47
C ASP A 38 1.75 -9.65 -11.34
N ARG A 39 0.93 -8.81 -10.74
CA ARG A 39 0.06 -7.87 -11.43
C ARG A 39 0.63 -6.44 -11.45
N VAL A 40 1.83 -6.25 -10.94
CA VAL A 40 2.59 -5.02 -11.10
C VAL A 40 3.59 -5.25 -12.21
N GLU A 41 3.30 -4.70 -13.38
CA GLU A 41 4.14 -4.88 -14.56
C GLU A 41 5.06 -3.67 -14.72
N ILE A 42 6.37 -3.91 -14.74
CA ILE A 42 7.35 -2.85 -14.96
C ILE A 42 7.44 -2.59 -16.47
N VAL A 43 7.07 -1.38 -16.87
CA VAL A 43 7.01 -1.00 -18.29
C VAL A 43 8.31 -0.35 -18.75
N ALA A 44 8.97 0.40 -17.88
CA ALA A 44 10.23 1.06 -18.18
C ALA A 44 11.00 1.34 -16.90
N GLY A 45 12.33 1.35 -16.97
CA GLY A 45 13.20 1.69 -15.84
C GLY A 45 13.10 0.69 -14.69
N GLU A 46 14.16 -0.06 -14.42
CA GLU A 46 14.16 -1.05 -13.34
C GLU A 46 14.10 -0.38 -11.97
N PRO A 47 13.04 -0.65 -11.15
CA PRO A 47 13.00 -0.09 -9.79
C PRO A 47 14.14 -0.61 -8.93
N GLN A 48 14.64 0.25 -8.06
CA GLN A 48 15.70 -0.07 -7.11
C GLN A 48 15.09 -0.59 -5.81
N LEU A 49 15.49 -1.78 -5.39
CA LEU A 49 15.08 -2.34 -4.09
C LEU A 49 15.90 -1.72 -2.97
N VAL A 50 15.22 -1.19 -1.96
CA VAL A 50 15.83 -0.68 -0.74
C VAL A 50 15.18 -1.36 0.46
N ASP A 51 15.99 -2.04 1.28
CA ASP A 51 15.53 -2.62 2.55
C ASP A 51 15.50 -1.52 3.61
N VAL A 52 14.32 -1.28 4.18
CA VAL A 52 14.13 -0.27 5.22
C VAL A 52 13.83 -0.98 6.53
N PRO A 53 14.69 -0.82 7.56
CA PRO A 53 14.44 -1.43 8.86
C PRO A 53 13.22 -0.80 9.54
N ARG A 54 12.46 -1.62 10.25
CA ARG A 54 11.30 -1.18 11.04
C ARG A 54 11.63 -1.28 12.52
N ASP A 55 10.87 -0.55 13.33
CA ASP A 55 11.08 -0.50 14.78
C ASP A 55 10.93 -1.88 15.45
N ASP A 56 10.18 -2.79 14.84
CA ASP A 56 9.96 -4.15 15.36
C ASP A 56 11.06 -5.14 14.98
N GLY A 57 12.14 -4.67 14.32
CA GLY A 57 13.25 -5.51 13.90
C GLY A 57 13.07 -6.16 12.54
N SER A 58 11.90 -6.06 11.93
CA SER A 58 11.67 -6.54 10.57
C SER A 58 12.17 -5.53 9.54
N ALA A 59 12.15 -5.91 8.26
CA ALA A 59 12.50 -5.01 7.17
C ALA A 59 11.34 -4.91 6.19
N GLN A 60 11.18 -3.74 5.61
CA GLN A 60 10.24 -3.49 4.54
C GLN A 60 11.02 -3.27 3.25
N GLU A 61 10.67 -4.01 2.21
CA GLU A 61 11.27 -3.83 0.89
C GLU A 61 10.53 -2.70 0.15
N ILE A 62 11.24 -1.63 -0.17
CA ILE A 62 10.67 -0.49 -0.89
C ILE A 62 11.32 -0.42 -2.27
N PHE A 63 10.49 -0.38 -3.30
CA PHE A 63 10.95 -0.29 -4.70
C PHE A 63 10.83 1.16 -5.16
N ARG A 64 11.96 1.77 -5.46
CA ARG A 64 12.06 3.19 -5.80
C ARG A 64 12.49 3.38 -7.25
N CYS A 65 12.05 4.46 -7.86
CA CYS A 65 12.61 4.89 -9.13
C CYS A 65 14.08 5.27 -8.93
N PRO A 66 15.04 4.65 -9.62
CA PRO A 66 16.45 4.97 -9.41
C PRO A 66 16.82 6.40 -9.80
N ARG A 67 16.02 7.05 -10.63
CA ARG A 67 16.30 8.40 -11.09
C ARG A 67 15.78 9.48 -10.14
N CYS A 68 14.52 9.40 -9.72
CA CYS A 68 13.91 10.43 -8.86
C CYS A 68 13.71 9.97 -7.41
N GLN A 69 13.99 8.71 -7.10
CA GLN A 69 13.89 8.10 -5.78
C GLN A 69 12.46 8.02 -5.22
N THR A 70 11.45 8.29 -6.03
CA THR A 70 10.06 8.12 -5.62
C THR A 70 9.78 6.66 -5.27
N ALA A 71 9.18 6.42 -4.11
CA ALA A 71 8.73 5.09 -3.72
C ALA A 71 7.50 4.71 -4.53
N LEU A 72 7.57 3.62 -5.27
CA LEU A 72 6.51 3.17 -6.17
C LEU A 72 5.61 2.14 -5.49
N TYR A 73 6.22 1.12 -4.89
CA TYR A 73 5.51 0.10 -4.13
C TYR A 73 6.44 -0.55 -3.13
N SER A 74 5.86 -1.27 -2.19
CA SER A 74 6.62 -2.00 -1.17
C SER A 74 6.06 -3.40 -0.97
N ARG A 75 6.85 -4.25 -0.31
CA ARG A 75 6.41 -5.56 0.20
C ARG A 75 6.74 -5.62 1.68
N TYR A 76 5.79 -6.08 2.46
CA TYR A 76 5.95 -6.22 3.89
C TYR A 76 5.00 -7.28 4.43
N GLY A 77 5.55 -8.27 5.13
CA GLY A 77 4.75 -9.30 5.78
C GLY A 77 4.05 -10.28 4.87
N HIS A 78 4.05 -10.04 3.56
CA HIS A 78 3.40 -10.91 2.59
C HIS A 78 4.20 -10.89 1.27
N PRO A 79 4.91 -11.97 0.95
CA PRO A 79 5.86 -11.95 -0.19
C PRO A 79 5.21 -11.82 -1.56
N VAL A 80 3.92 -12.13 -1.69
CA VAL A 80 3.22 -12.13 -2.98
C VAL A 80 2.24 -10.98 -3.15
N VAL A 81 2.14 -10.08 -2.17
CA VAL A 81 1.27 -8.89 -2.25
C VAL A 81 2.14 -7.63 -2.21
N ALA A 82 1.94 -6.77 -3.19
CA ALA A 82 2.58 -5.47 -3.26
C ALA A 82 1.67 -4.39 -2.69
N PHE A 83 2.26 -3.41 -2.04
CA PHE A 83 1.58 -2.23 -1.51
C PHE A 83 1.95 -1.06 -2.41
N VAL A 84 1.13 -0.79 -3.42
CA VAL A 84 1.40 0.24 -4.42
C VAL A 84 1.03 1.61 -3.85
N ARG A 85 1.96 2.56 -3.95
CA ARG A 85 1.73 3.93 -3.52
C ARG A 85 0.76 4.59 -4.50
N ALA A 86 -0.49 4.78 -4.07
CA ALA A 86 -1.56 5.24 -4.97
C ALA A 86 -1.26 6.59 -5.64
N GLY A 87 -0.55 7.47 -4.95
CA GLY A 87 -0.18 8.78 -5.50
C GLY A 87 0.78 8.72 -6.68
N THR A 88 1.42 7.57 -6.94
CA THR A 88 2.33 7.40 -8.09
C THR A 88 1.64 6.89 -9.34
N LEU A 89 0.35 6.57 -9.27
CA LEU A 89 -0.45 6.22 -10.45
C LEU A 89 -0.63 7.44 -11.34
N ASP A 90 -0.72 7.24 -12.65
CA ASP A 90 -0.96 8.33 -13.61
C ASP A 90 -2.29 9.04 -13.29
N GLU A 91 -3.28 8.28 -12.83
CA GLU A 91 -4.57 8.82 -12.39
C GLU A 91 -4.81 8.44 -10.93
N PRO A 92 -4.20 9.16 -9.97
CA PRO A 92 -4.32 8.78 -8.57
C PRO A 92 -5.77 8.85 -8.05
N ALA A 93 -6.63 9.63 -8.67
CA ALA A 93 -8.04 9.69 -8.30
C ALA A 93 -8.84 8.45 -8.72
N SER A 94 -8.24 7.53 -9.48
CA SER A 94 -8.89 6.27 -9.88
C SER A 94 -9.08 5.31 -8.71
N VAL A 95 -8.37 5.52 -7.60
CA VAL A 95 -8.51 4.73 -6.37
C VAL A 95 -8.81 5.66 -5.20
N SER A 96 -9.51 5.13 -4.21
CA SER A 96 -9.76 5.83 -2.95
C SER A 96 -9.66 4.84 -1.80
N PRO A 97 -9.36 5.30 -0.58
CA PRO A 97 -9.27 4.38 0.55
C PRO A 97 -10.56 3.63 0.81
N ASP A 98 -10.43 2.30 0.95
CA ASP A 98 -11.53 1.44 1.41
C ASP A 98 -11.57 1.39 2.93
N ALA A 99 -10.46 1.66 3.60
CA ALA A 99 -10.35 1.70 5.05
C ALA A 99 -9.19 2.59 5.48
N HIS A 100 -9.31 3.16 6.69
CA HIS A 100 -8.21 3.83 7.38
C HIS A 100 -7.72 2.92 8.49
N ILE A 101 -6.40 2.71 8.58
CA ILE A 101 -5.79 1.84 9.58
C ILE A 101 -4.76 2.60 10.41
N PHE A 102 -4.49 2.09 11.62
CA PHE A 102 -3.59 2.71 12.59
C PHE A 102 -3.98 4.14 12.93
N THR A 103 -5.28 4.37 13.04
CA THR A 103 -5.81 5.71 13.37
C THR A 103 -5.43 6.17 14.77
N ARG A 104 -4.96 5.25 15.64
CA ARG A 104 -4.42 5.61 16.96
C ARG A 104 -3.26 6.61 16.84
N SER A 105 -2.54 6.61 15.71
CA SER A 105 -1.42 7.50 15.45
C SER A 105 -1.78 8.64 14.49
N LYS A 106 -3.04 8.73 14.08
CA LYS A 106 -3.52 9.73 13.15
C LYS A 106 -3.23 11.14 13.69
N LEU A 107 -2.75 12.03 12.80
CA LEU A 107 -2.56 13.43 13.16
C LEU A 107 -3.92 14.09 13.46
N PRO A 108 -3.99 14.94 14.51
CA PRO A 108 -5.28 15.48 14.97
C PRO A 108 -6.06 16.28 13.94
N TRP A 109 -5.36 16.94 13.01
CA TRP A 109 -6.00 17.78 11.99
C TRP A 109 -6.55 16.99 10.80
N VAL A 110 -6.23 15.70 10.69
CA VAL A 110 -6.75 14.85 9.62
C VAL A 110 -8.16 14.42 9.97
N ALA A 111 -9.12 14.81 9.12
CA ALA A 111 -10.52 14.39 9.26
C ALA A 111 -10.76 13.11 8.48
N LEU A 112 -11.43 12.14 9.10
CA LEU A 112 -11.78 10.87 8.44
C LEU A 112 -13.24 10.93 7.98
N PRO A 113 -13.53 10.52 6.72
CA PRO A 113 -14.91 10.43 6.25
C PRO A 113 -15.67 9.35 7.05
N GLU A 114 -16.90 9.66 7.45
CA GLU A 114 -17.74 8.68 8.14
C GLU A 114 -18.14 7.50 7.25
N SER A 115 -18.14 7.71 5.94
CA SER A 115 -18.51 6.69 4.95
C SER A 115 -17.46 5.60 4.77
N VAL A 116 -16.25 5.79 5.31
CA VAL A 116 -15.14 4.84 5.16
C VAL A 116 -14.80 4.27 6.54
N PRO A 117 -14.77 2.94 6.72
CA PRO A 117 -14.43 2.36 8.01
C PRO A 117 -13.01 2.73 8.45
N SER A 118 -12.85 2.93 9.75
CA SER A 118 -11.56 3.27 10.35
C SER A 118 -11.28 2.35 11.54
N PHE A 119 -10.01 2.03 11.74
CA PHE A 119 -9.56 1.06 12.74
C PHE A 119 -8.35 1.62 13.48
N GLU A 120 -8.36 1.50 14.80
CA GLU A 120 -7.25 2.01 15.61
C GLU A 120 -5.92 1.32 15.31
N ILE A 121 -5.98 0.02 14.97
CA ILE A 121 -4.80 -0.77 14.57
C ILE A 121 -5.04 -1.33 13.17
N TYR A 122 -5.64 -2.52 13.08
CA TYR A 122 -5.90 -3.19 11.83
C TYR A 122 -7.25 -3.91 11.88
N TYR A 123 -7.76 -4.31 10.74
CA TYR A 123 -9.06 -4.98 10.61
C TYR A 123 -8.88 -6.48 10.41
N ASP A 124 -10.00 -7.19 10.53
CA ASP A 124 -10.08 -8.60 10.13
C ASP A 124 -10.31 -8.64 8.60
N THR A 125 -9.30 -9.07 7.87
CA THR A 125 -9.32 -9.12 6.41
C THR A 125 -10.49 -9.97 5.89
N ASP A 126 -10.73 -11.13 6.49
CA ASP A 126 -11.80 -12.03 6.05
C ASP A 126 -13.19 -11.42 6.24
N ALA A 127 -13.34 -10.52 7.23
CA ALA A 127 -14.61 -9.85 7.50
C ALA A 127 -14.83 -8.63 6.61
N LEU A 128 -13.76 -7.98 6.16
CA LEU A 128 -13.86 -6.67 5.50
C LEU A 128 -13.67 -6.69 3.99
N TRP A 129 -12.74 -7.51 3.49
CA TRP A 129 -12.45 -7.53 2.06
C TRP A 129 -13.59 -8.11 1.24
N PRO A 130 -13.81 -7.63 0.00
CA PRO A 130 -14.78 -8.25 -0.90
C PRO A 130 -14.43 -9.72 -1.16
N ALA A 131 -15.45 -10.54 -1.37
CA ALA A 131 -15.27 -11.98 -1.62
C ALA A 131 -14.33 -12.25 -2.80
N GLU A 132 -14.42 -11.46 -3.85
CA GLU A 132 -13.57 -11.56 -5.03
C GLU A 132 -12.09 -11.36 -4.67
N SER A 133 -11.79 -10.38 -3.84
CA SER A 133 -10.42 -10.11 -3.37
C SER A 133 -9.88 -11.25 -2.51
N LEU A 134 -10.72 -11.80 -1.64
CA LEU A 134 -10.35 -12.94 -0.81
C LEU A 134 -10.03 -14.17 -1.66
N GLU A 135 -10.80 -14.42 -2.72
CA GLU A 135 -10.53 -15.52 -3.64
C GLU A 135 -9.20 -15.33 -4.36
N ARG A 136 -8.90 -14.11 -4.80
CA ARG A 136 -7.62 -13.80 -5.46
C ARG A 136 -6.43 -14.09 -4.54
N VAL A 137 -6.53 -13.73 -3.27
CA VAL A 137 -5.46 -14.00 -2.29
C VAL A 137 -5.33 -15.50 -2.03
N ARG A 138 -6.43 -16.22 -1.90
CA ARG A 138 -6.40 -17.68 -1.70
C ARG A 138 -5.72 -18.39 -2.87
N ALA A 139 -5.94 -17.92 -4.09
CA ALA A 139 -5.31 -18.50 -5.28
C ALA A 139 -3.79 -18.38 -5.25
N LEU A 140 -3.23 -17.39 -4.56
CA LEU A 140 -1.78 -17.23 -4.41
C LEU A 140 -1.14 -18.27 -3.47
N ARG A 141 -1.95 -18.91 -2.63
CA ARG A 141 -1.49 -19.87 -1.61
C ARG A 141 -1.61 -21.32 -2.06
N SER A 142 -2.22 -21.55 -3.20
CA SER A 142 -2.44 -22.91 -3.73
C SER A 142 -1.40 -23.33 -4.76
#